data_a839db4065f1fbc391fc80e0800fa1c6
#
_entry.id   a839db4065f1fbc391fc80e0800fa1c6
#
_cell.length_a   1.000
_cell.length_b   1.000
_cell.length_c   1.000
_cell.angle_alpha   90.00
_cell.angle_beta   90.00
_cell.angle_gamma   90.00
#
_symmetry.space_group_name_H-M   'P 1'
#
loop_
_entity.id
_entity.type
_entity.pdbx_description
1 polymer ?
#
loop_
_entity_poly.entity_id
_entity_poly.type
_entity_poly.pdbx_seq_one_letter_code
_entity_poly.pdbx_strand_id
1 'polypeptide(L)'
;MIPPGQTSERAAIVIGGGGLAGLTLALALRQAAGGRLKVVLCDPAFAAAPRPDDRAFALAAGGRRMFEALGVWDRVASQVEPIRDMVITDSRLNDPVRPVFLTFAGEVDEGEPFASMAPQGALIRALREEAERVGVDMRAVAIKDFVAESGRVTITLSDDTLIDAQLLCACDGGPSPIRRMAKIDVVRWSYDQSGIVTTIAHERPHHGRAEEHFLPAGPFATLPLPGHES
;
A
#
# COMPACT_ATOMS: atom_id res chain seq x y z
N MET A 1 33.08 -0.97 7.67
CA MET A 1 33.86 -1.23 8.90
C MET A 1 33.33 -0.30 9.99
N ILE A 2 32.78 -0.85 11.08
CA ILE A 2 32.21 -0.06 12.18
C ILE A 2 33.36 0.64 12.90
N PRO A 3 33.29 1.95 13.20
CA PRO A 3 34.32 2.63 13.98
C PRO A 3 34.48 1.97 15.37
N PRO A 4 35.69 1.86 15.91
CA PRO A 4 35.91 1.29 17.24
C PRO A 4 35.18 2.10 18.31
N GLY A 5 34.31 1.45 19.06
CA GLY A 5 33.51 2.05 20.16
C GLY A 5 32.03 2.28 19.87
N GLN A 6 31.56 2.07 18.63
CA GLN A 6 30.12 2.08 18.33
C GLN A 6 29.52 0.69 18.53
N THR A 7 28.52 0.59 19.41
CA THR A 7 27.71 -0.64 19.57
C THR A 7 26.60 -0.66 18.55
N SER A 8 26.53 -1.74 17.76
CA SER A 8 25.38 -1.96 16.87
C SER A 8 24.27 -2.68 17.61
N GLU A 9 23.04 -2.26 17.33
CA GLU A 9 21.85 -2.98 17.74
C GLU A 9 21.61 -4.18 16.82
N ARG A 10 21.01 -5.28 17.32
CA ARG A 10 20.70 -6.45 16.48
C ARG A 10 19.22 -6.53 16.18
N ALA A 11 18.90 -6.75 14.92
CA ALA A 11 17.56 -7.09 14.45
C ALA A 11 17.62 -8.33 13.54
N ALA A 12 16.50 -9.02 13.36
CA ALA A 12 16.43 -10.07 12.34
C ALA A 12 16.19 -9.41 10.97
N ILE A 13 15.23 -8.51 10.89
CA ILE A 13 14.81 -7.85 9.65
C ILE A 13 14.61 -6.35 9.93
N VAL A 14 15.13 -5.51 9.04
CA VAL A 14 14.82 -4.08 8.98
C VAL A 14 14.03 -3.78 7.73
N ILE A 15 12.97 -3.02 7.85
CA ILE A 15 12.10 -2.59 6.77
C ILE A 15 12.19 -1.07 6.67
N GLY A 16 12.54 -0.55 5.50
CA GLY A 16 12.52 0.88 5.21
C GLY A 16 11.26 1.25 4.47
N GLY A 17 10.44 2.14 5.06
CA GLY A 17 9.16 2.62 4.53
C GLY A 17 7.95 2.08 5.29
N GLY A 18 7.22 2.98 5.93
CA GLY A 18 6.03 2.74 6.78
C GLY A 18 4.70 2.93 6.05
N GLY A 19 4.67 2.77 4.73
CA GLY A 19 3.43 2.72 3.95
C GLY A 19 2.73 1.37 4.02
N LEU A 20 1.70 1.17 3.17
CA LEU A 20 0.92 -0.08 3.14
C LEU A 20 1.82 -1.32 3.03
N ALA A 21 2.78 -1.32 2.12
CA ALA A 21 3.65 -2.47 1.90
C ALA A 21 4.52 -2.81 3.12
N GLY A 22 5.18 -1.80 3.71
CA GLY A 22 6.09 -2.01 4.85
C GLY A 22 5.35 -2.41 6.12
N LEU A 23 4.23 -1.77 6.43
CA LEU A 23 3.38 -2.13 7.57
C LEU A 23 2.82 -3.55 7.43
N THR A 24 2.30 -3.89 6.25
CA THR A 24 1.78 -5.24 5.95
C THR A 24 2.88 -6.30 6.11
N LEU A 25 4.07 -6.05 5.55
CA LEU A 25 5.21 -6.96 5.67
C LEU A 25 5.64 -7.14 7.13
N ALA A 26 5.73 -6.04 7.89
CA ALA A 26 6.10 -6.09 9.30
C ALA A 26 5.13 -6.93 10.13
N LEU A 27 3.82 -6.73 9.92
CA LEU A 27 2.76 -7.52 10.56
C LEU A 27 2.86 -9.00 10.21
N ALA A 28 2.94 -9.32 8.91
CA ALA A 28 3.01 -10.69 8.44
C ALA A 28 4.21 -11.43 9.04
N LEU A 29 5.38 -10.80 9.08
CA LEU A 29 6.59 -11.36 9.67
C LEU A 29 6.44 -11.60 11.19
N ARG A 30 5.87 -10.64 11.92
CA ARG A 30 5.66 -10.78 13.36
C ARG A 30 4.68 -11.90 13.69
N GLN A 31 3.59 -12.02 12.94
CA GLN A 31 2.58 -13.06 13.14
C GLN A 31 3.13 -14.45 12.76
N ALA A 32 3.72 -14.57 11.56
CA ALA A 32 4.27 -15.84 11.08
C ALA A 32 5.36 -16.42 12.00
N ALA A 33 6.17 -15.56 12.60
CA ALA A 33 7.23 -15.96 13.52
C ALA A 33 6.77 -16.08 14.99
N GLY A 34 5.49 -15.86 15.29
CA GLY A 34 4.97 -15.89 16.67
C GLY A 34 5.69 -14.93 17.60
N GLY A 35 6.10 -13.76 17.10
CA GLY A 35 6.81 -12.74 17.85
C GLY A 35 8.32 -13.00 18.08
N ARG A 36 8.87 -14.10 17.62
CA ARG A 36 10.29 -14.47 17.82
C ARG A 36 11.27 -13.65 16.99
N LEU A 37 10.82 -13.09 15.84
CA LEU A 37 11.65 -12.23 15.00
C LEU A 37 11.59 -10.78 15.52
N LYS A 38 12.77 -10.19 15.73
CA LYS A 38 12.88 -8.74 15.95
C LYS A 38 12.79 -8.05 14.59
N VAL A 39 11.66 -7.42 14.32
CA VAL A 39 11.39 -6.63 13.11
C VAL A 39 11.44 -5.16 13.48
N VAL A 40 12.28 -4.40 12.80
CA VAL A 40 12.38 -2.94 12.93
C VAL A 40 11.82 -2.31 11.66
N LEU A 41 10.87 -1.40 11.78
CA LEU A 41 10.24 -0.68 10.68
C LEU A 41 10.59 0.81 10.79
N CYS A 42 11.32 1.34 9.81
CA CYS A 42 11.83 2.71 9.80
C CYS A 42 11.09 3.56 8.77
N ASP A 43 10.49 4.67 9.21
CA ASP A 43 9.92 5.70 8.34
C ASP A 43 9.86 7.04 9.09
N PRO A 44 10.44 8.12 8.53
CA PRO A 44 10.34 9.46 9.14
C PRO A 44 8.90 9.94 9.38
N ALA A 45 7.94 9.44 8.59
CA ALA A 45 6.52 9.78 8.74
C ALA A 45 5.91 9.32 10.08
N PHE A 46 6.56 8.42 10.81
CA PHE A 46 6.09 8.02 12.14
C PHE A 46 6.23 9.11 13.21
N ALA A 47 7.01 10.15 12.94
CA ALA A 47 7.12 11.32 13.84
C ALA A 47 5.81 12.12 13.96
N ALA A 48 4.88 11.93 13.03
CA ALA A 48 3.61 12.65 12.99
C ALA A 48 2.43 11.67 12.88
N ALA A 49 1.24 12.18 13.23
CA ALA A 49 0.01 11.47 12.92
C ALA A 49 -0.12 11.24 11.39
N PRO A 50 -0.73 10.12 10.96
CA PRO A 50 -1.00 9.90 9.55
C PRO A 50 -1.74 11.09 8.95
N ARG A 51 -1.26 11.60 7.80
CA ARG A 51 -1.95 12.66 7.09
C ARG A 51 -3.30 12.13 6.58
N PRO A 52 -4.34 12.97 6.56
CA PRO A 52 -5.56 12.63 5.85
C PRO A 52 -5.20 12.25 4.41
N ASP A 53 -5.67 11.12 3.96
CA ASP A 53 -5.49 10.63 2.60
C ASP A 53 -6.83 10.05 2.16
N ASP A 54 -7.54 10.84 1.35
CA ASP A 54 -8.89 10.51 0.87
C ASP A 54 -8.85 9.60 -0.38
N ARG A 55 -7.65 9.23 -0.84
CA ARG A 55 -7.53 8.30 -1.97
C ARG A 55 -8.04 6.93 -1.56
N ALA A 56 -8.80 6.34 -2.44
CA ALA A 56 -9.20 4.94 -2.35
C ALA A 56 -8.59 4.16 -3.52
N PHE A 57 -8.47 2.87 -3.35
CA PHE A 57 -8.01 1.98 -4.42
C PHE A 57 -8.82 0.68 -4.42
N ALA A 58 -8.93 0.09 -5.59
CA ALA A 58 -9.56 -1.20 -5.74
C ALA A 58 -8.66 -2.30 -5.15
N LEU A 59 -9.12 -2.91 -4.08
CA LEU A 59 -8.47 -4.02 -3.42
C LEU A 59 -9.11 -5.32 -3.87
N ALA A 60 -8.36 -6.17 -4.56
CA ALA A 60 -8.84 -7.49 -4.96
C ALA A 60 -9.12 -8.40 -3.74
N ALA A 61 -9.98 -9.40 -3.92
CA ALA A 61 -10.38 -10.34 -2.86
C ALA A 61 -9.16 -10.98 -2.13
N GLY A 62 -8.10 -11.34 -2.86
CA GLY A 62 -6.86 -11.84 -2.24
C GLY A 62 -6.19 -10.85 -1.28
N GLY A 63 -6.23 -9.56 -1.59
CA GLY A 63 -5.74 -8.50 -0.70
C GLY A 63 -6.62 -8.34 0.54
N ARG A 64 -7.94 -8.42 0.38
CA ARG A 64 -8.90 -8.46 1.49
C ARG A 64 -8.61 -9.63 2.44
N ARG A 65 -8.52 -10.86 1.91
CA ARG A 65 -8.22 -12.07 2.70
C ARG A 65 -6.89 -11.94 3.46
N MET A 66 -5.90 -11.29 2.86
CA MET A 66 -4.64 -11.00 3.56
C MET A 66 -4.85 -10.07 4.76
N PHE A 67 -5.61 -8.99 4.61
CA PHE A 67 -5.90 -8.06 5.71
C PHE A 67 -6.80 -8.69 6.79
N GLU A 68 -7.71 -9.59 6.41
CA GLU A 68 -8.48 -10.42 7.35
C GLU A 68 -7.53 -11.31 8.19
N ALA A 69 -6.64 -12.03 7.53
CA ALA A 69 -5.64 -12.87 8.20
C ALA A 69 -4.71 -12.09 9.13
N LEU A 70 -4.41 -10.83 8.79
CA LEU A 70 -3.62 -9.92 9.61
C LEU A 70 -4.41 -9.26 10.76
N GLY A 71 -5.74 -9.50 10.86
CA GLY A 71 -6.59 -8.91 11.89
C GLY A 71 -6.85 -7.41 11.72
N VAL A 72 -6.72 -6.90 10.50
CA VAL A 72 -6.84 -5.47 10.19
C VAL A 72 -8.19 -5.13 9.55
N TRP A 73 -8.79 -6.09 8.82
CA TRP A 73 -9.94 -5.84 7.96
C TRP A 73 -11.17 -5.29 8.70
N ASP A 74 -11.52 -5.85 9.84
CA ASP A 74 -12.72 -5.45 10.60
C ASP A 74 -12.71 -3.97 11.02
N ARG A 75 -11.53 -3.37 11.15
CA ARG A 75 -11.38 -1.95 11.50
C ARG A 75 -11.69 -1.00 10.35
N VAL A 76 -11.67 -1.50 9.13
CA VAL A 76 -11.88 -0.70 7.91
C VAL A 76 -13.13 -1.11 7.15
N ALA A 77 -13.70 -2.26 7.42
CA ALA A 77 -14.81 -2.84 6.67
C ALA A 77 -16.01 -1.90 6.49
N SER A 78 -16.33 -1.09 7.51
CA SER A 78 -17.43 -0.12 7.44
C SER A 78 -17.17 1.08 6.52
N GLN A 79 -15.95 1.26 6.06
CA GLN A 79 -15.51 2.35 5.17
C GLN A 79 -15.22 1.86 3.75
N VAL A 80 -15.48 0.59 3.49
CA VAL A 80 -15.17 -0.09 2.23
C VAL A 80 -16.45 -0.26 1.42
N GLU A 81 -16.37 -0.01 0.12
CA GLU A 81 -17.47 -0.25 -0.81
C GLU A 81 -17.14 -1.43 -1.73
N PRO A 82 -17.98 -2.49 -1.78
CA PRO A 82 -17.75 -3.62 -2.67
C PRO A 82 -17.96 -3.23 -4.14
N ILE A 83 -17.09 -3.69 -5.02
CA ILE A 83 -17.28 -3.62 -6.48
C ILE A 83 -18.01 -4.90 -6.89
N ARG A 84 -19.29 -4.76 -7.25
CA ARG A 84 -20.16 -5.87 -7.63
C ARG A 84 -20.06 -6.22 -9.10
N ASP A 85 -19.91 -5.20 -9.94
CA ASP A 85 -19.65 -5.34 -11.37
C ASP A 85 -18.73 -4.21 -11.86
N MET A 86 -18.02 -4.48 -12.92
CA MET A 86 -17.21 -3.48 -13.63
C MET A 86 -17.59 -3.51 -15.11
N VAL A 87 -17.95 -2.37 -15.63
CA VAL A 87 -18.36 -2.21 -17.04
C VAL A 87 -17.33 -1.36 -17.77
N ILE A 88 -16.79 -1.89 -18.85
CA ILE A 88 -15.84 -1.21 -19.72
C ILE A 88 -16.52 -0.88 -21.03
N THR A 89 -16.47 0.39 -21.41
CA THR A 89 -17.02 0.91 -22.67
C THR A 89 -15.95 1.61 -23.48
N ASP A 90 -16.13 1.66 -24.79
CA ASP A 90 -15.25 2.37 -25.71
C ASP A 90 -16.09 3.12 -26.74
N SER A 91 -15.94 4.45 -26.79
CA SER A 91 -16.62 5.31 -27.77
C SER A 91 -16.07 6.74 -27.73
N ARG A 92 -16.57 7.59 -28.63
CA ARG A 92 -16.35 9.03 -28.55
C ARG A 92 -17.39 9.67 -27.65
N LEU A 93 -17.08 10.83 -27.08
CA LEU A 93 -17.98 11.55 -26.16
C LEU A 93 -19.39 11.82 -26.74
N ASN A 94 -19.46 12.09 -28.04
CA ASN A 94 -20.70 12.43 -28.74
C ASN A 94 -21.41 11.23 -29.40
N ASP A 95 -20.89 10.03 -29.21
CA ASP A 95 -21.54 8.84 -29.74
C ASP A 95 -22.86 8.61 -29.00
N PRO A 96 -23.98 8.44 -29.71
CA PRO A 96 -25.29 8.24 -29.06
C PRO A 96 -25.41 6.88 -28.36
N VAL A 97 -24.56 5.94 -28.73
CA VAL A 97 -24.49 4.58 -28.14
C VAL A 97 -23.09 4.33 -27.64
N ARG A 98 -22.99 3.85 -26.41
CA ARG A 98 -21.74 3.41 -25.80
C ARG A 98 -21.75 1.89 -25.72
N PRO A 99 -21.18 1.19 -26.69
CA PRO A 99 -21.17 -0.26 -26.66
C PRO A 99 -20.35 -0.75 -25.48
N VAL A 100 -20.90 -1.73 -24.75
CA VAL A 100 -20.15 -2.42 -23.70
C VAL A 100 -19.10 -3.30 -24.39
N PHE A 101 -17.83 -3.03 -24.07
CA PHE A 101 -16.70 -3.78 -24.59
C PHE A 101 -16.43 -5.02 -23.75
N LEU A 102 -16.50 -4.87 -22.41
CA LEU A 102 -16.24 -5.94 -21.46
C LEU A 102 -17.01 -5.69 -20.18
N THR A 103 -17.49 -6.76 -19.56
CA THR A 103 -18.08 -6.72 -18.23
C THR A 103 -17.41 -7.78 -17.36
N PHE A 104 -16.96 -7.36 -16.18
CA PHE A 104 -16.61 -8.25 -15.09
C PHE A 104 -17.73 -8.17 -14.07
N ALA A 105 -18.36 -9.29 -13.81
CA ALA A 105 -19.43 -9.38 -12.84
C ALA A 105 -19.26 -10.67 -12.03
N GLY A 106 -19.71 -10.63 -10.80
CA GLY A 106 -19.75 -11.80 -9.94
C GLY A 106 -18.90 -11.70 -8.71
N GLU A 107 -18.84 -12.83 -8.06
CA GLU A 107 -18.14 -13.05 -6.80
C GLU A 107 -17.06 -14.09 -7.03
N VAL A 108 -15.96 -14.00 -6.27
CA VAL A 108 -14.90 -15.04 -6.30
C VAL A 108 -15.31 -16.25 -5.50
N ASP A 109 -16.11 -16.03 -4.44
CA ASP A 109 -16.82 -17.04 -3.64
C ASP A 109 -18.18 -16.45 -3.27
N GLU A 110 -19.13 -17.27 -2.80
CA GLU A 110 -20.49 -16.84 -2.43
C GLU A 110 -20.44 -15.70 -1.40
N GLY A 111 -20.96 -14.53 -1.76
CA GLY A 111 -20.96 -13.31 -0.94
C GLY A 111 -19.63 -12.56 -0.91
N GLU A 112 -18.59 -13.00 -1.62
CA GLU A 112 -17.32 -12.32 -1.69
C GLU A 112 -17.13 -11.58 -3.02
N PRO A 113 -17.16 -10.23 -3.04
CA PRO A 113 -16.94 -9.46 -4.25
C PRO A 113 -15.49 -9.64 -4.73
N PHE A 114 -15.28 -9.63 -6.06
CA PHE A 114 -13.95 -9.80 -6.66
C PHE A 114 -12.97 -8.68 -6.26
N ALA A 115 -13.48 -7.50 -5.94
CA ALA A 115 -12.72 -6.36 -5.43
C ALA A 115 -13.59 -5.45 -4.55
N SER A 116 -12.95 -4.56 -3.82
CA SER A 116 -13.61 -3.55 -3.01
C SER A 116 -12.81 -2.25 -3.03
N MET A 117 -13.50 -1.11 -3.04
CA MET A 117 -12.84 0.19 -2.87
C MET A 117 -12.52 0.42 -1.41
N ALA A 118 -11.23 0.52 -1.10
CA ALA A 118 -10.74 0.70 0.27
C ALA A 118 -9.99 2.03 0.41
N PRO A 119 -10.35 2.87 1.42
CA PRO A 119 -9.65 4.11 1.70
C PRO A 119 -8.23 3.86 2.19
N GLN A 120 -7.23 4.42 1.52
CA GLN A 120 -5.81 4.21 1.84
C GLN A 120 -5.47 4.67 3.27
N GLY A 121 -5.98 5.85 3.66
CA GLY A 121 -5.72 6.40 4.98
C GLY A 121 -6.28 5.53 6.12
N ALA A 122 -7.44 4.92 5.92
CA ALA A 122 -8.04 4.00 6.89
C ALA A 122 -7.20 2.73 7.05
N LEU A 123 -6.76 2.13 5.95
CA LEU A 123 -5.89 0.95 5.97
C LEU A 123 -4.55 1.22 6.64
N ILE A 124 -3.89 2.35 6.33
CA ILE A 124 -2.61 2.72 6.97
C ILE A 124 -2.79 2.89 8.48
N ARG A 125 -3.86 3.55 8.94
CA ARG A 125 -4.13 3.70 10.37
C ARG A 125 -4.32 2.34 11.04
N ALA A 126 -5.19 1.50 10.48
CA ALA A 126 -5.49 0.18 11.03
C ALA A 126 -4.25 -0.73 11.08
N LEU A 127 -3.43 -0.71 10.03
CA LEU A 127 -2.15 -1.44 9.98
C LEU A 127 -1.16 -0.92 11.03
N ARG A 128 -1.05 0.40 11.20
CA ARG A 128 -0.16 1.01 12.18
C ARG A 128 -0.57 0.64 13.61
N GLU A 129 -1.85 0.77 13.94
CA GLU A 129 -2.39 0.40 15.25
C GLU A 129 -2.15 -1.09 15.56
N GLU A 130 -2.36 -1.95 14.58
CA GLU A 130 -2.12 -3.37 14.74
C GLU A 130 -0.62 -3.69 14.90
N ALA A 131 0.24 -3.01 14.13
CA ALA A 131 1.69 -3.15 14.24
C ALA A 131 2.19 -2.74 15.64
N GLU A 132 1.66 -1.64 16.18
CA GLU A 132 1.92 -1.21 17.56
C GLU A 132 1.46 -2.27 18.57
N ARG A 133 0.24 -2.79 18.40
CA ARG A 133 -0.35 -3.80 19.29
C ARG A 133 0.47 -5.09 19.37
N VAL A 134 1.00 -5.56 18.24
CA VAL A 134 1.82 -6.79 18.19
C VAL A 134 3.31 -6.54 18.47
N GLY A 135 3.69 -5.30 18.78
CA GLY A 135 5.05 -4.95 19.19
C GLY A 135 6.06 -4.93 18.04
N VAL A 136 5.67 -4.41 16.86
CA VAL A 136 6.65 -4.02 15.83
C VAL A 136 7.44 -2.83 16.34
N ASP A 137 8.77 -2.88 16.26
CA ASP A 137 9.65 -1.75 16.61
C ASP A 137 9.59 -0.70 15.48
N MET A 138 8.69 0.28 15.62
CA MET A 138 8.51 1.35 14.64
C MET A 138 9.33 2.57 15.04
N ARG A 139 10.16 3.07 14.11
CA ARG A 139 11.09 4.18 14.34
C ARG A 139 10.86 5.32 13.36
N ALA A 140 10.77 6.52 13.90
CA ALA A 140 10.59 7.77 13.14
C ALA A 140 11.91 8.26 12.52
N VAL A 141 12.61 7.38 11.82
CA VAL A 141 13.94 7.65 11.22
C VAL A 141 14.00 7.08 9.80
N ALA A 142 14.87 7.65 8.97
CA ALA A 142 15.15 7.14 7.64
C ALA A 142 16.33 6.15 7.65
N ILE A 143 16.37 5.26 6.67
CA ILE A 143 17.59 4.55 6.29
C ILE A 143 18.51 5.52 5.58
N LYS A 144 19.67 5.81 6.18
CA LYS A 144 20.67 6.76 5.65
C LYS A 144 21.66 6.08 4.71
N ASP A 145 22.11 4.87 5.09
CA ASP A 145 23.06 4.07 4.31
C ASP A 145 23.04 2.61 4.79
N PHE A 146 23.61 1.70 4.01
CA PHE A 146 23.83 0.32 4.44
C PHE A 146 25.01 -0.32 3.73
N VAL A 147 25.60 -1.31 4.40
CA VAL A 147 26.65 -2.19 3.84
C VAL A 147 26.15 -3.63 3.96
N ALA A 148 26.00 -4.29 2.80
CA ALA A 148 25.60 -5.69 2.74
C ALA A 148 26.82 -6.61 2.58
N GLU A 149 26.90 -7.61 3.42
CA GLU A 149 27.91 -8.67 3.41
C GLU A 149 27.23 -10.04 3.34
N SER A 150 28.01 -11.11 3.23
CA SER A 150 27.42 -12.45 3.26
C SER A 150 26.71 -12.71 4.61
N GLY A 151 25.38 -12.93 4.54
CA GLY A 151 24.55 -13.24 5.71
C GLY A 151 24.27 -12.11 6.69
N ARG A 152 24.69 -10.86 6.37
CA ARG A 152 24.50 -9.70 7.23
C ARG A 152 24.37 -8.41 6.43
N VAL A 153 23.60 -7.49 6.97
CA VAL A 153 23.56 -6.10 6.52
C VAL A 153 23.71 -5.17 7.72
N THR A 154 24.68 -4.24 7.65
CA THR A 154 24.84 -3.18 8.64
C THR A 154 24.17 -1.93 8.10
N ILE A 155 23.20 -1.41 8.82
CA ILE A 155 22.32 -0.30 8.42
C ILE A 155 22.63 0.90 9.28
N THR A 156 22.84 2.07 8.66
CA THR A 156 22.97 3.35 9.34
C THR A 156 21.65 4.11 9.21
N LEU A 157 21.07 4.49 10.33
CA LEU A 157 19.85 5.32 10.39
C LEU A 157 20.19 6.82 10.33
N SER A 158 19.18 7.65 10.11
CA SER A 158 19.35 9.12 9.99
C SER A 158 19.75 9.80 11.32
N ASP A 159 19.60 9.13 12.45
CA ASP A 159 20.07 9.54 13.78
C ASP A 159 21.45 8.95 14.14
N ASP A 160 22.16 8.40 13.15
CA ASP A 160 23.45 7.74 13.27
C ASP A 160 23.45 6.42 14.09
N THR A 161 22.29 5.90 14.45
CA THR A 161 22.15 4.56 15.02
C THR A 161 22.56 3.49 14.03
N LEU A 162 23.31 2.48 14.49
CA LEU A 162 23.71 1.32 13.68
C LEU A 162 22.87 0.10 14.05
N ILE A 163 22.36 -0.60 13.05
CA ILE A 163 21.64 -1.86 13.20
C ILE A 163 22.31 -2.93 12.35
N ASP A 164 22.69 -4.05 12.99
CA ASP A 164 23.09 -5.28 12.30
C ASP A 164 21.86 -6.18 12.13
N ALA A 165 21.51 -6.48 10.88
CA ALA A 165 20.36 -7.33 10.55
C ALA A 165 20.77 -8.45 9.57
N GLN A 166 19.89 -9.44 9.43
CA GLN A 166 20.05 -10.48 8.42
C GLN A 166 19.49 -10.03 7.05
N LEU A 167 18.49 -9.14 7.06
CA LEU A 167 17.83 -8.66 5.85
C LEU A 167 17.40 -7.19 6.01
N LEU A 168 17.59 -6.42 4.95
CA LEU A 168 16.98 -5.11 4.75
C LEU A 168 15.95 -5.20 3.61
N CYS A 169 14.69 -4.85 3.91
CA CYS A 169 13.60 -4.80 2.93
C CYS A 169 13.30 -3.35 2.56
N ALA A 170 13.36 -3.03 1.27
CA ALA A 170 12.99 -1.71 0.75
C ALA A 170 11.50 -1.65 0.43
N CYS A 171 10.73 -0.92 1.27
CA CYS A 171 9.31 -0.61 1.10
C CYS A 171 9.09 0.93 1.01
N ASP A 172 10.11 1.67 0.62
CA ASP A 172 10.22 3.13 0.65
C ASP A 172 9.63 3.84 -0.60
N GLY A 173 8.83 3.11 -1.38
CA GLY A 173 8.02 3.64 -2.47
C GLY A 173 8.75 3.76 -3.82
N GLY A 174 8.08 4.40 -4.77
CA GLY A 174 8.56 4.48 -6.17
C GLY A 174 9.95 5.08 -6.36
N PRO A 175 10.28 6.24 -5.74
CA PRO A 175 11.62 6.83 -5.84
C PRO A 175 12.72 6.02 -5.17
N SER A 176 12.38 5.18 -4.22
CA SER A 176 13.24 4.30 -3.39
C SER A 176 14.72 4.71 -3.27
N PRO A 177 15.07 5.50 -2.24
CA PRO A 177 16.47 5.75 -1.88
C PRO A 177 17.25 4.47 -1.63
N ILE A 178 16.66 3.48 -0.94
CA ILE A 178 17.30 2.21 -0.60
C ILE A 178 17.68 1.45 -1.87
N ARG A 179 16.80 1.38 -2.87
CA ARG A 179 17.09 0.77 -4.17
C ARG A 179 18.27 1.45 -4.86
N ARG A 180 18.34 2.80 -4.83
CA ARG A 180 19.47 3.56 -5.43
C ARG A 180 20.77 3.26 -4.70
N MET A 181 20.77 3.18 -3.37
CA MET A 181 21.94 2.79 -2.58
C MET A 181 22.41 1.37 -2.91
N ALA A 182 21.45 0.46 -3.16
CA ALA A 182 21.72 -0.89 -3.62
C ALA A 182 22.22 -0.98 -5.08
N LYS A 183 22.30 0.16 -5.80
CA LYS A 183 22.67 0.22 -7.22
C LYS A 183 21.82 -0.64 -8.13
N ILE A 184 20.54 -0.77 -7.79
CA ILE A 184 19.55 -1.49 -8.62
C ILE A 184 18.94 -0.49 -9.59
N ASP A 185 19.26 -0.66 -10.86
CA ASP A 185 18.75 0.18 -11.93
C ASP A 185 17.28 -0.10 -12.24
N VAL A 186 16.61 0.91 -12.80
CA VAL A 186 15.23 0.84 -13.28
C VAL A 186 15.12 1.43 -14.67
N VAL A 187 14.37 0.80 -15.52
CA VAL A 187 13.97 1.38 -16.81
C VAL A 187 12.77 2.27 -16.56
N ARG A 188 12.86 3.55 -16.93
CA ARG A 188 11.77 4.53 -16.76
C ARG A 188 11.61 5.34 -18.03
N TRP A 189 10.38 5.63 -18.37
CA TRP A 189 10.01 6.65 -19.34
C TRP A 189 8.84 7.46 -18.79
N SER A 190 8.72 8.69 -19.22
CA SER A 190 7.62 9.57 -18.88
C SER A 190 6.54 9.48 -19.96
N TYR A 191 5.29 9.54 -19.55
CA TYR A 191 4.18 9.87 -20.45
C TYR A 191 3.91 11.36 -20.28
N ASP A 192 3.75 12.09 -21.39
CA ASP A 192 3.39 13.52 -21.36
C ASP A 192 1.90 13.70 -21.07
N GLN A 193 1.45 13.07 -19.99
CA GLN A 193 0.06 13.02 -19.55
C GLN A 193 0.01 13.12 -18.02
N SER A 194 -1.10 13.69 -17.52
CA SER A 194 -1.41 13.74 -16.10
C SER A 194 -2.75 13.06 -15.85
N GLY A 195 -2.81 12.20 -14.83
CA GLY A 195 -4.04 11.63 -14.32
C GLY A 195 -4.66 12.57 -13.27
N ILE A 196 -5.97 12.76 -13.36
CA ILE A 196 -6.75 13.47 -12.34
C ILE A 196 -7.46 12.42 -11.50
N VAL A 197 -7.27 12.49 -10.18
CA VAL A 197 -7.98 11.65 -9.21
C VAL A 197 -8.70 12.55 -8.24
N THR A 198 -10.01 12.36 -8.10
CA THR A 198 -10.84 13.12 -7.18
C THR A 198 -12.04 12.29 -6.73
N THR A 199 -12.68 12.69 -5.65
CA THR A 199 -13.98 12.14 -5.23
C THR A 199 -15.08 13.08 -5.67
N ILE A 200 -16.15 12.54 -6.21
CA ILE A 200 -17.34 13.26 -6.63
C ILE A 200 -18.57 12.70 -5.93
N ALA A 201 -19.46 13.58 -5.51
CA ALA A 201 -20.81 13.20 -5.08
C ALA A 201 -21.76 13.22 -6.30
N HIS A 202 -22.72 12.30 -6.34
CA HIS A 202 -23.67 12.19 -7.44
C HIS A 202 -25.10 11.88 -6.94
N GLU A 203 -26.08 12.24 -7.73
CA GLU A 203 -27.50 12.10 -7.37
C GLU A 203 -28.00 10.64 -7.48
N ARG A 204 -27.44 9.89 -8.41
CA ARG A 204 -27.88 8.52 -8.70
C ARG A 204 -27.03 7.51 -7.96
N PRO A 205 -27.60 6.43 -7.38
CA PRO A 205 -26.83 5.40 -6.75
C PRO A 205 -25.98 4.63 -7.79
N HIS A 206 -24.73 4.34 -7.46
CA HIS A 206 -23.80 3.56 -8.28
C HIS A 206 -24.06 2.04 -8.24
N HIS A 207 -24.84 1.56 -7.27
CA HIS A 207 -25.17 0.12 -7.09
C HIS A 207 -23.94 -0.80 -6.96
N GLY A 208 -22.80 -0.28 -6.49
CA GLY A 208 -21.55 -1.03 -6.42
C GLY A 208 -20.88 -1.25 -7.79
N ARG A 209 -21.29 -0.50 -8.82
CA ARG A 209 -20.73 -0.61 -10.17
C ARG A 209 -19.51 0.29 -10.33
N ALA A 210 -18.42 -0.29 -10.81
CA ALA A 210 -17.29 0.43 -11.39
C ALA A 210 -17.49 0.59 -12.89
N GLU A 211 -17.20 1.76 -13.43
CA GLU A 211 -17.29 2.02 -14.85
C GLU A 211 -15.96 2.57 -15.35
N GLU A 212 -15.50 2.05 -16.48
CA GLU A 212 -14.35 2.60 -17.20
C GLU A 212 -14.73 2.86 -18.65
N HIS A 213 -14.52 4.08 -19.08
CA HIS A 213 -14.83 4.51 -20.42
C HIS A 213 -13.55 4.94 -21.14
N PHE A 214 -13.16 4.19 -22.17
CA PHE A 214 -12.05 4.57 -23.03
C PHE A 214 -12.48 5.68 -23.98
N LEU A 215 -11.88 6.85 -23.80
CA LEU A 215 -12.08 8.03 -24.62
C LEU A 215 -10.83 8.30 -25.44
N PRO A 216 -10.94 9.01 -26.60
CA PRO A 216 -9.79 9.36 -27.42
C PRO A 216 -8.69 10.14 -26.68
N ALA A 217 -9.05 10.93 -25.66
CA ALA A 217 -8.13 11.71 -24.85
C ALA A 217 -7.52 10.94 -23.67
N GLY A 218 -8.02 9.75 -23.37
CA GLY A 218 -7.62 8.91 -22.26
C GLY A 218 -8.80 8.29 -21.51
N PRO A 219 -8.59 7.34 -20.63
CA PRO A 219 -9.66 6.67 -19.90
C PRO A 219 -10.31 7.62 -18.88
N PHE A 220 -11.62 7.43 -18.68
CA PHE A 220 -12.40 8.03 -17.62
C PHE A 220 -13.03 6.91 -16.79
N ALA A 221 -12.70 6.84 -15.51
CA ALA A 221 -13.21 5.80 -14.62
C ALA A 221 -14.01 6.41 -13.46
N THR A 222 -15.11 5.77 -13.09
CA THR A 222 -15.83 5.99 -11.84
C THR A 222 -15.81 4.71 -11.02
N LEU A 223 -15.42 4.82 -9.76
CA LEU A 223 -15.28 3.69 -8.84
C LEU A 223 -16.17 3.93 -7.62
N PRO A 224 -17.03 2.96 -7.23
CA PRO A 224 -18.01 3.19 -6.17
C PRO A 224 -17.33 3.42 -4.82
N LEU A 225 -17.76 4.44 -4.11
CA LEU A 225 -17.39 4.73 -2.73
C LEU A 225 -18.64 4.68 -1.83
N PRO A 226 -18.51 4.54 -0.51
CA PRO A 226 -19.66 4.51 0.39
C PRO A 226 -20.61 5.70 0.20
N GLY A 227 -21.91 5.43 0.17
CA GLY A 227 -22.93 6.45 -0.06
C GLY A 227 -23.17 6.74 -1.56
N HIS A 228 -23.30 8.01 -1.91
CA HIS A 228 -23.49 8.48 -3.29
C HIS A 228 -22.21 9.18 -3.79
N GLU A 229 -21.07 8.50 -3.63
CA GLU A 229 -19.76 9.01 -4.03
C GLU A 229 -19.03 8.02 -4.94
N SER A 230 -18.16 8.57 -5.75
CA SER A 230 -17.28 7.79 -6.63
C SER A 230 -15.92 8.47 -6.78
#